data_09ca7ecad5c64ae05141ca99f2bfcbfa
#
_entry.id   09ca7ecad5c64ae05141ca99f2bfcbfa
#
_cell.length_a   1.000
_cell.length_b   1.000
_cell.length_c   1.000
_cell.angle_alpha   90.00
_cell.angle_beta   90.00
_cell.angle_gamma   90.00
#
_symmetry.space_group_name_H-M   'P 1'
#
loop_
_entity.id
_entity.type
_entity.pdbx_description
1 polymer ?
#
loop_
_entity_poly.entity_id
_entity_poly.type
_entity_poly.pdbx_seq_one_letter_code
_entity_poly.pdbx_strand_id
1 'polypeptide(L)'
;MERHMARCSRKKVLEEVMSGRFKQDPPSSASSDSGGEDCIVPPMEEDESNAEMGENEGSQGPSSTRTISSTTPQTSNQNTLRSPRSRRQRTTSQSQTSRSGEPILRGRRRTIYTAGRPPWYDCQGQLVEPFVIGVCGGSASGKTTVAKKIIEELDVPWVTLLSLDSFYKVLTEKQHDDAARNEYNFDHPDAFDFELVVKTLSRLKEGKKVEVPIYNFVTHRRETKTKTMYGANVIIFEGILAFYSHDVIKLLDMKVFVDTDSDERLVRRLRRDIAERGRELDGVLKQYFKFVKPAFDYYIAPSMVHADIIVPRGGDNEVAINLIAQNVMTQLQQRGFKLREKLAHANFGIVRPSSLHLLPSTPQIRGLHTFIRNKDTPRDEFIFYSKRLIRLVIEHALALLPFTDVTVETPQGIPYEGKRIATEKICGVSILRAGETMENALCEVLKDVRIGKILIQTNLDTGEPELYYLRLPKDIKDYHIFLMDATVATGAAAIMAIRVLLDHEVPEDHISLCSLLMTEQGVHNIAYAFPKVRIVTTAVDPCVNEKFYIVPGIGNFGDRYFGTEPSDQ
;
A
#
# COMPACT_ATOMS: atom_id res chain seq x y z
N MET A 1 -21.87 -21.06 -26.80
CA MET A 1 -22.36 -21.86 -25.68
C MET A 1 -21.17 -22.36 -24.82
N GLU A 2 -20.16 -22.98 -25.43
CA GLU A 2 -18.96 -23.49 -24.72
C GLU A 2 -18.16 -22.44 -23.95
N ARG A 3 -17.99 -21.20 -24.47
CA ARG A 3 -17.29 -20.11 -23.78
C ARG A 3 -18.04 -19.59 -22.56
N HIS A 4 -19.35 -19.75 -22.51
CA HIS A 4 -20.18 -19.35 -21.36
C HIS A 4 -20.16 -20.42 -20.27
N MET A 5 -20.12 -21.68 -20.64
CA MET A 5 -19.99 -22.82 -19.71
C MET A 5 -18.61 -22.84 -19.04
N ALA A 6 -17.52 -22.59 -19.77
CA ALA A 6 -16.18 -22.50 -19.21
C ALA A 6 -16.02 -21.33 -18.22
N ARG A 7 -16.72 -20.20 -18.44
CA ARG A 7 -16.75 -19.07 -17.50
C ARG A 7 -17.54 -19.39 -16.22
N CYS A 8 -18.65 -20.10 -16.36
CA CYS A 8 -19.50 -20.50 -15.23
C CYS A 8 -18.81 -21.56 -14.35
N SER A 9 -18.09 -22.51 -14.97
CA SER A 9 -17.32 -23.54 -14.26
C SER A 9 -16.14 -22.94 -13.49
N ARG A 10 -15.43 -21.98 -14.09
CA ARG A 10 -14.31 -21.28 -13.42
C ARG A 10 -14.76 -20.41 -12.21
N LYS A 11 -15.92 -19.78 -12.31
CA LYS A 11 -16.51 -19.01 -11.21
C LYS A 11 -16.90 -19.92 -10.05
N LYS A 12 -17.44 -21.10 -10.32
CA LYS A 12 -17.79 -22.09 -9.28
C LYS A 12 -16.56 -22.65 -8.55
N VAL A 13 -15.49 -22.99 -9.28
CA VAL A 13 -14.24 -23.49 -8.67
C VAL A 13 -13.58 -22.42 -7.78
N LEU A 14 -13.61 -21.16 -8.20
CA LEU A 14 -13.11 -20.06 -7.37
C LEU A 14 -13.99 -19.80 -6.13
N GLU A 15 -15.30 -19.90 -6.25
CA GLU A 15 -16.23 -19.79 -5.12
C GLU A 15 -16.08 -20.96 -4.14
N GLU A 16 -15.78 -22.19 -4.61
CA GLU A 16 -15.49 -23.35 -3.77
C GLU A 16 -14.14 -23.25 -3.04
N VAL A 17 -13.09 -22.79 -3.72
CA VAL A 17 -11.78 -22.52 -3.12
C VAL A 17 -11.87 -21.38 -2.09
N MET A 18 -12.69 -20.38 -2.35
CA MET A 18 -12.90 -19.23 -1.46
C MET A 18 -13.81 -19.53 -0.26
N SER A 19 -14.68 -20.57 -0.35
CA SER A 19 -15.61 -20.94 0.73
C SER A 19 -15.02 -21.88 1.79
N GLY A 20 -13.77 -22.35 1.63
CA GLY A 20 -13.07 -23.19 2.63
C GLY A 20 -13.72 -24.56 2.91
N ARG A 21 -14.62 -25.05 2.04
CA ARG A 21 -15.29 -26.34 2.22
C ARG A 21 -14.51 -27.48 1.58
N PHE A 22 -13.33 -27.79 2.10
CA PHE A 22 -12.73 -29.10 1.94
C PHE A 22 -13.04 -29.95 3.18
N LYS A 23 -13.97 -30.87 3.06
CA LYS A 23 -14.11 -31.98 4.00
C LYS A 23 -12.93 -32.94 3.76
N GLN A 24 -12.16 -33.19 4.79
CA GLN A 24 -11.21 -34.30 4.84
C GLN A 24 -12.03 -35.59 5.07
N ASP A 25 -12.04 -36.46 4.11
CA ASP A 25 -12.43 -37.87 4.31
C ASP A 25 -11.18 -38.71 4.49
N PRO A 26 -11.19 -39.73 5.38
CA PRO A 26 -10.02 -40.53 5.71
C PRO A 26 -9.74 -41.61 4.63
N PRO A 27 -8.51 -42.15 4.55
CA PRO A 27 -8.08 -43.01 3.47
C PRO A 27 -8.65 -44.43 3.57
N SER A 28 -9.29 -44.90 2.50
CA SER A 28 -9.58 -46.32 2.29
C SER A 28 -8.70 -46.87 1.17
N SER A 29 -8.18 -48.04 1.46
CA SER A 29 -7.24 -48.87 0.71
C SER A 29 -7.74 -49.38 -0.63
N ALA A 30 -6.76 -49.60 -1.53
CA ALA A 30 -6.60 -50.64 -2.53
C ALA A 30 -6.94 -50.37 -3.98
N SER A 31 -5.92 -50.66 -4.76
CA SER A 31 -5.78 -51.32 -6.07
C SER A 31 -5.76 -50.50 -7.36
N SER A 32 -4.56 -50.53 -7.93
CA SER A 32 -4.14 -50.83 -9.30
C SER A 32 -4.69 -50.05 -10.51
N ASP A 33 -3.75 -49.54 -11.19
CA ASP A 33 -3.43 -49.55 -12.62
C ASP A 33 -3.53 -48.27 -13.45
N SER A 34 -2.35 -48.02 -14.03
CA SER A 34 -2.02 -47.43 -15.33
C SER A 34 -2.09 -45.93 -15.59
N GLY A 35 -0.90 -45.35 -15.78
CA GLY A 35 -0.65 -44.42 -16.89
C GLY A 35 -0.66 -42.94 -16.51
N GLY A 36 0.48 -42.41 -16.07
CA GLY A 36 0.73 -40.97 -16.00
C GLY A 36 2.20 -40.68 -16.25
N GLU A 37 2.51 -40.02 -17.32
CA GLU A 37 3.87 -39.64 -17.70
C GLU A 37 4.38 -38.53 -16.77
N ASP A 38 5.33 -38.87 -15.90
CA ASP A 38 6.12 -37.96 -15.12
C ASP A 38 7.28 -37.42 -15.96
N CYS A 39 7.44 -36.12 -16.02
CA CYS A 39 8.62 -35.46 -16.55
C CYS A 39 9.81 -35.66 -15.62
N ILE A 40 10.59 -36.72 -15.88
CA ILE A 40 11.85 -37.01 -15.19
C ILE A 40 12.97 -36.37 -15.98
N VAL A 41 13.77 -35.56 -15.31
CA VAL A 41 15.06 -35.05 -15.78
C VAL A 41 16.09 -36.17 -15.55
N PRO A 42 16.88 -36.59 -16.56
CA PRO A 42 17.89 -37.65 -16.37
C PRO A 42 19.12 -37.12 -15.63
N PRO A 43 19.77 -37.97 -14.80
CA PRO A 43 21.04 -37.63 -14.14
C PRO A 43 22.20 -37.74 -15.13
N MET A 44 23.16 -36.84 -15.00
CA MET A 44 24.44 -36.90 -15.74
C MET A 44 25.34 -37.96 -15.10
N GLU A 45 25.83 -38.87 -15.93
CA GLU A 45 26.83 -39.89 -15.61
C GLU A 45 28.21 -39.26 -15.44
N GLU A 46 28.91 -39.70 -14.39
CA GLU A 46 30.32 -39.45 -14.14
C GLU A 46 31.14 -40.43 -15.02
N ASP A 47 32.02 -39.91 -15.85
CA ASP A 47 33.08 -40.68 -16.48
C ASP A 47 34.43 -40.33 -15.85
N GLU A 48 34.96 -41.29 -15.09
CA GLU A 48 36.36 -41.35 -14.69
C GLU A 48 37.23 -41.81 -15.85
N SER A 49 38.31 -41.10 -16.16
CA SER A 49 39.50 -41.70 -16.74
C SER A 49 40.78 -40.96 -16.36
N ASN A 50 41.64 -41.69 -15.69
CA ASN A 50 43.04 -41.43 -15.33
C ASN A 50 43.94 -41.10 -16.50
N ALA A 51 45.00 -40.25 -16.26
CA ALA A 51 46.43 -40.53 -16.50
C ALA A 51 47.26 -39.25 -16.25
N GLU A 52 48.05 -39.27 -15.26
CA GLU A 52 49.50 -39.35 -15.07
C GLU A 52 50.38 -38.26 -15.71
N MET A 53 51.13 -37.64 -14.76
CA MET A 53 52.56 -37.29 -14.72
C MET A 53 53.15 -36.24 -15.67
N GLY A 54 53.91 -35.34 -15.06
CA GLY A 54 54.97 -34.53 -15.67
C GLY A 54 55.48 -33.40 -14.80
N GLU A 55 56.45 -33.70 -13.94
CA GLU A 55 57.28 -32.74 -13.20
C GLU A 55 58.18 -31.93 -14.16
N ASN A 56 58.46 -30.65 -13.87
CA ASN A 56 59.83 -30.15 -13.63
C ASN A 56 59.84 -28.62 -13.39
N GLU A 57 60.38 -28.29 -12.25
CA GLU A 57 61.48 -27.43 -11.85
C GLU A 57 61.75 -26.10 -12.63
N GLY A 58 61.83 -25.04 -11.85
CA GLY A 58 63.07 -24.29 -11.79
C GLY A 58 62.98 -22.77 -11.92
N SER A 59 63.29 -22.15 -10.87
CA SER A 59 64.30 -21.12 -10.54
C SER A 59 63.82 -19.66 -10.35
N GLN A 60 63.99 -19.27 -9.09
CA GLN A 60 64.77 -18.16 -8.52
C GLN A 60 64.53 -16.72 -8.99
N GLY A 61 64.25 -15.93 -7.95
CA GLY A 61 64.17 -14.48 -7.88
C GLY A 61 65.47 -13.71 -8.16
N PRO A 62 65.69 -12.45 -7.71
CA PRO A 62 65.52 -11.95 -6.32
C PRO A 62 65.07 -10.50 -6.13
N SER A 63 64.64 -10.27 -4.92
CA SER A 63 64.80 -9.11 -4.00
C SER A 63 65.22 -7.73 -4.50
N SER A 64 64.55 -6.71 -3.96
CA SER A 64 65.24 -5.63 -3.23
C SER A 64 64.30 -4.81 -2.35
N THR A 65 64.60 -4.85 -1.09
CA THR A 65 64.28 -4.01 0.04
C THR A 65 64.67 -2.54 -0.14
N ARG A 66 63.91 -1.64 0.43
CA ARG A 66 64.41 -0.48 1.18
C ARG A 66 63.40 0.10 2.15
N THR A 67 63.69 -0.06 3.41
CA THR A 67 63.28 0.63 4.64
C THR A 67 63.80 2.07 4.69
N ILE A 68 63.20 2.87 5.55
CA ILE A 68 63.72 3.91 6.49
C ILE A 68 62.61 4.94 6.68
N SER A 69 62.08 5.31 7.78
CA SER A 69 62.27 5.47 9.20
C SER A 69 61.58 6.77 9.67
N SER A 70 60.78 6.61 10.69
CA SER A 70 60.63 7.38 11.92
C SER A 70 60.73 8.90 11.93
N THR A 71 59.74 9.58 12.56
CA THR A 71 59.97 10.39 13.74
C THR A 71 58.65 10.90 14.37
N THR A 72 58.47 10.60 15.61
CA THR A 72 57.61 11.31 16.59
C THR A 72 58.37 12.48 17.20
N PRO A 73 57.72 13.50 17.75
CA PRO A 73 57.87 13.68 19.17
C PRO A 73 56.59 14.04 19.93
N GLN A 74 56.72 13.78 21.21
CA GLN A 74 55.80 13.89 22.34
C GLN A 74 55.52 15.32 22.82
N THR A 75 54.51 15.34 23.65
CA THR A 75 54.20 16.10 24.91
C THR A 75 53.17 17.22 24.72
N SER A 76 52.11 17.27 25.50
CA SER A 76 52.02 17.47 26.94
C SER A 76 50.56 17.33 27.45
N ASN A 77 50.45 16.84 28.67
CA ASN A 77 49.27 16.74 29.54
C ASN A 77 48.56 18.07 29.77
N GLN A 78 47.23 18.05 29.88
CA GLN A 78 46.52 18.72 30.97
C GLN A 78 45.17 18.07 31.29
N ASN A 79 45.03 17.69 32.55
CA ASN A 79 43.83 17.22 33.23
C ASN A 79 42.77 18.32 33.29
N THR A 80 41.51 18.00 32.93
CA THR A 80 40.34 18.70 33.50
C THR A 80 39.18 17.73 33.76
N LEU A 81 38.79 17.76 34.97
CA LEU A 81 37.68 17.17 35.73
C LEU A 81 36.42 16.81 34.97
N ARG A 82 35.97 15.57 35.16
CA ARG A 82 34.64 15.06 34.81
C ARG A 82 33.60 15.60 35.82
N SER A 83 32.57 16.32 35.33
CA SER A 83 31.32 16.54 36.03
C SER A 83 30.26 15.51 35.65
N PRO A 84 29.32 15.15 36.56
CA PRO A 84 28.41 14.00 36.35
C PRO A 84 27.28 14.34 35.38
N ARG A 85 27.06 13.45 34.40
CA ARG A 85 25.93 13.49 33.46
C ARG A 85 24.62 13.34 34.22
N SER A 86 23.82 14.39 34.28
CA SER A 86 22.43 14.33 34.70
C SER A 86 21.63 13.46 33.73
N ARG A 87 20.95 12.46 34.30
CA ARG A 87 20.00 11.57 33.65
C ARG A 87 18.79 12.40 33.18
N ARG A 88 18.74 12.80 31.90
CA ARG A 88 17.55 13.41 31.31
C ARG A 88 16.45 12.39 31.30
N GLN A 89 15.41 12.61 32.08
CA GLN A 89 14.12 11.95 31.96
C GLN A 89 13.58 12.20 30.55
N ARG A 90 13.27 11.13 29.85
CA ARG A 90 12.54 11.18 28.57
C ARG A 90 11.11 11.61 28.86
N THR A 91 10.78 12.83 28.55
CA THR A 91 9.41 13.30 28.47
C THR A 91 8.71 12.66 27.27
N THR A 92 7.54 12.14 27.55
CA THR A 92 6.56 11.50 26.67
C THR A 92 6.24 12.31 25.41
N SER A 93 6.25 11.57 24.31
CA SER A 93 5.53 11.73 23.03
C SER A 93 4.99 13.11 22.66
N GLN A 94 5.80 13.90 21.97
CA GLN A 94 5.31 14.92 21.05
C GLN A 94 5.03 14.27 19.71
N SER A 95 3.81 14.45 19.18
CA SER A 95 3.45 14.14 17.81
C SER A 95 4.32 14.97 16.87
N GLN A 96 5.28 14.33 16.19
CA GLN A 96 6.02 14.98 15.12
C GLN A 96 5.23 14.83 13.82
N THR A 97 4.90 15.94 13.19
CA THR A 97 4.43 15.97 11.81
C THR A 97 5.60 15.74 10.86
N SER A 98 5.43 14.85 9.89
CA SER A 98 6.38 14.73 8.78
C SER A 98 6.39 16.02 7.95
N ARG A 99 7.42 16.23 7.12
CA ARG A 99 7.49 17.36 6.17
C ARG A 99 6.29 17.44 5.21
N SER A 100 5.47 16.38 5.11
CA SER A 100 4.21 16.31 4.36
C SER A 100 2.97 16.66 5.20
N GLY A 101 3.11 16.95 6.50
CA GLY A 101 1.98 17.29 7.37
C GLY A 101 1.14 16.12 7.83
N GLU A 102 1.54 14.88 7.57
CA GLU A 102 0.80 13.69 8.00
C GLU A 102 1.05 13.39 9.49
N PRO A 103 0.00 13.12 10.26
CA PRO A 103 0.16 12.72 11.66
C PRO A 103 0.77 11.32 11.73
N ILE A 104 1.87 11.20 12.49
CA ILE A 104 2.62 9.98 12.68
C ILE A 104 2.59 9.60 14.15
N LEU A 105 2.14 8.39 14.46
CA LEU A 105 2.31 7.76 15.77
C LEU A 105 3.54 6.85 15.74
N ARG A 106 4.35 6.88 16.79
CA ARG A 106 5.46 5.94 16.95
C ARG A 106 5.01 4.81 17.86
N GLY A 107 4.64 3.68 17.26
CA GLY A 107 4.42 2.44 17.97
C GLY A 107 5.70 1.88 18.61
N ARG A 108 5.58 0.80 19.38
CA ARG A 108 6.71 0.17 20.07
C ARG A 108 7.76 -0.38 19.10
N ARG A 109 7.35 -0.79 17.90
CA ARG A 109 8.21 -1.43 16.89
C ARG A 109 8.31 -0.66 15.58
N ARG A 110 7.27 0.09 15.18
CA ARG A 110 7.20 0.75 13.88
C ARG A 110 6.52 2.13 13.92
N THR A 111 6.59 2.85 12.82
CA THR A 111 5.86 4.10 12.59
C THR A 111 4.46 3.79 12.08
N ILE A 112 3.44 4.38 12.70
CA ILE A 112 2.03 4.18 12.33
C ILE A 112 1.50 5.47 11.70
N TYR A 113 0.90 5.36 10.53
CA TYR A 113 0.32 6.48 9.79
C TYR A 113 -1.20 6.50 10.01
N THR A 114 -1.72 7.59 10.57
CA THR A 114 -3.14 7.72 10.96
C THR A 114 -4.03 8.38 9.92
N ALA A 115 -3.49 8.74 8.76
CA ALA A 115 -4.26 9.25 7.63
C ALA A 115 -4.69 8.16 6.63
N GLY A 116 -4.36 6.91 6.91
CA GLY A 116 -4.62 5.78 6.03
C GLY A 116 -3.72 5.77 4.79
N ARG A 117 -3.97 4.83 3.91
CA ARG A 117 -3.36 4.71 2.58
C ARG A 117 -4.32 4.08 1.58
N PRO A 118 -4.03 4.22 0.27
CA PRO A 118 -4.81 3.53 -0.74
C PRO A 118 -4.91 2.04 -0.45
N PRO A 119 -6.05 1.45 -0.80
CA PRO A 119 -6.52 0.23 -0.21
C PRO A 119 -5.82 -1.02 -0.74
N TRP A 120 -5.97 -2.03 0.02
CA TRP A 120 -5.64 -3.40 -0.22
C TRP A 120 -6.64 -4.06 -1.18
N TYR A 121 -6.15 -4.80 -2.16
CA TYR A 121 -6.98 -5.50 -3.14
C TYR A 121 -6.71 -7.01 -3.12
N ASP A 122 -7.76 -7.80 -3.31
CA ASP A 122 -7.63 -9.25 -3.44
C ASP A 122 -7.11 -9.68 -4.82
N CYS A 123 -6.94 -10.99 -5.01
CA CYS A 123 -6.46 -11.56 -6.27
C CYS A 123 -7.37 -11.33 -7.48
N GLN A 124 -8.57 -10.82 -7.26
CA GLN A 124 -9.53 -10.47 -8.31
C GLN A 124 -9.55 -8.95 -8.58
N GLY A 125 -8.66 -8.18 -7.96
CA GLY A 125 -8.66 -6.73 -8.01
C GLY A 125 -9.83 -6.08 -7.25
N GLN A 126 -10.47 -6.82 -6.32
CA GLN A 126 -11.53 -6.30 -5.48
C GLN A 126 -10.97 -5.76 -4.18
N LEU A 127 -11.60 -4.69 -3.67
CA LEU A 127 -11.24 -4.11 -2.40
C LEU A 127 -11.47 -5.10 -1.25
N VAL A 128 -10.46 -5.30 -0.42
CA VAL A 128 -10.65 -5.96 0.89
C VAL A 128 -11.38 -4.98 1.79
N GLU A 129 -12.56 -5.37 2.26
CA GLU A 129 -13.41 -4.52 3.09
C GLU A 129 -12.70 -4.18 4.42
N PRO A 130 -12.49 -2.88 4.74
CA PRO A 130 -11.83 -2.48 5.97
C PRO A 130 -12.68 -2.84 7.20
N PHE A 131 -11.99 -3.05 8.32
CA PHE A 131 -12.66 -3.23 9.61
C PHE A 131 -12.90 -1.86 10.25
N VAL A 132 -14.16 -1.49 10.46
CA VAL A 132 -14.55 -0.17 10.96
C VAL A 132 -14.93 -0.24 12.44
N ILE A 133 -14.17 0.47 13.27
CA ILE A 133 -14.40 0.54 14.72
C ILE A 133 -15.01 1.90 15.07
N GLY A 134 -16.17 1.91 15.70
CA GLY A 134 -16.75 3.10 16.29
C GLY A 134 -16.38 3.23 17.76
N VAL A 135 -15.92 4.41 18.20
CA VAL A 135 -15.59 4.70 19.59
C VAL A 135 -16.45 5.86 20.09
N CYS A 136 -17.39 5.58 20.95
CA CYS A 136 -18.34 6.54 21.53
C CYS A 136 -18.07 6.75 23.03
N GLY A 137 -18.61 7.81 23.60
CA GLY A 137 -18.56 8.11 25.04
C GLY A 137 -18.60 9.60 25.33
N GLY A 138 -18.76 9.97 26.59
CA GLY A 138 -18.91 11.36 27.04
C GLY A 138 -17.72 12.26 26.69
N SER A 139 -17.94 13.56 26.70
CA SER A 139 -16.84 14.53 26.55
C SER A 139 -15.80 14.30 27.66
N ALA A 140 -14.52 14.25 27.28
CA ALA A 140 -13.37 13.98 28.16
C ALA A 140 -13.36 12.58 28.81
N SER A 141 -14.12 11.57 28.29
CA SER A 141 -14.05 10.18 28.77
C SER A 141 -12.77 9.45 28.37
N GLY A 142 -11.93 10.03 27.50
CA GLY A 142 -10.71 9.40 27.02
C GLY A 142 -10.83 8.61 25.71
N LYS A 143 -11.90 8.83 24.92
CA LYS A 143 -12.13 8.15 23.62
C LYS A 143 -10.92 8.17 22.71
N THR A 144 -10.38 9.35 22.45
CA THR A 144 -9.20 9.53 21.58
C THR A 144 -7.95 8.82 22.14
N THR A 145 -7.83 8.74 23.49
CA THR A 145 -6.75 7.99 24.14
C THR A 145 -6.93 6.49 23.93
N VAL A 146 -8.16 5.98 24.10
CA VAL A 146 -8.51 4.57 23.83
C VAL A 146 -8.25 4.24 22.37
N ALA A 147 -8.72 5.07 21.44
CA ALA A 147 -8.50 4.87 20.01
C ALA A 147 -6.99 4.80 19.66
N LYS A 148 -6.18 5.71 20.20
CA LYS A 148 -4.72 5.71 20.00
C LYS A 148 -4.04 4.47 20.58
N LYS A 149 -4.42 4.05 21.79
CA LYS A 149 -3.88 2.82 22.40
C LYS A 149 -4.29 1.56 21.64
N ILE A 150 -5.51 1.49 21.12
CA ILE A 150 -5.93 0.39 20.23
C ILE A 150 -5.03 0.37 18.98
N ILE A 151 -4.76 1.51 18.36
CA ILE A 151 -3.88 1.62 17.20
C ILE A 151 -2.45 1.15 17.54
N GLU A 152 -1.92 1.55 18.70
CA GLU A 152 -0.58 1.16 19.15
C GLU A 152 -0.45 -0.35 19.41
N GLU A 153 -1.49 -0.97 19.98
CA GLU A 153 -1.50 -2.42 20.25
C GLU A 153 -1.78 -3.27 19.00
N LEU A 154 -2.53 -2.74 18.02
CA LEU A 154 -2.76 -3.41 16.74
C LEU A 154 -1.47 -3.57 15.94
N ASP A 155 -0.50 -2.68 16.13
CA ASP A 155 0.79 -2.66 15.40
C ASP A 155 0.65 -2.80 13.87
N VAL A 156 -0.45 -2.29 13.29
CA VAL A 156 -0.68 -2.23 11.84
C VAL A 156 -0.13 -0.90 11.32
N PRO A 157 0.62 -0.89 10.21
CA PRO A 157 1.28 0.33 9.73
C PRO A 157 0.29 1.40 9.25
N TRP A 158 -0.91 1.01 8.85
CA TRP A 158 -1.91 1.90 8.24
C TRP A 158 -3.26 1.78 8.93
N VAL A 159 -3.67 2.88 9.54
CA VAL A 159 -4.97 3.05 10.19
C VAL A 159 -5.54 4.39 9.78
N THR A 160 -6.84 4.48 9.59
CA THR A 160 -7.53 5.75 9.40
C THR A 160 -8.22 6.14 10.70
N LEU A 161 -7.75 7.20 11.34
CA LEU A 161 -8.39 7.76 12.54
C LEU A 161 -9.20 8.99 12.16
N LEU A 162 -10.53 8.84 12.19
CA LEU A 162 -11.51 9.88 11.86
C LEU A 162 -12.25 10.33 13.11
N SER A 163 -12.20 11.64 13.40
CA SER A 163 -12.91 12.23 14.53
C SER A 163 -14.19 12.93 14.07
N LEU A 164 -15.29 12.69 14.77
CA LEU A 164 -16.56 13.40 14.60
C LEU A 164 -16.40 14.92 14.78
N ASP A 165 -15.43 15.34 15.57
CA ASP A 165 -15.13 16.75 15.82
C ASP A 165 -14.77 17.54 14.55
N SER A 166 -14.37 16.85 13.47
CA SER A 166 -14.13 17.48 12.17
C SER A 166 -15.42 17.88 11.45
N PHE A 167 -16.57 17.35 11.87
CA PHE A 167 -17.84 17.46 11.15
C PHE A 167 -18.86 18.42 11.79
N TYR A 168 -18.41 19.33 12.66
CA TYR A 168 -19.27 20.41 13.11
C TYR A 168 -19.79 21.23 11.92
N LYS A 169 -21.08 21.57 11.92
CA LYS A 169 -21.68 22.45 10.90
C LYS A 169 -21.06 23.83 10.94
N VAL A 170 -21.11 24.51 9.82
CA VAL A 170 -20.75 25.93 9.73
C VAL A 170 -21.83 26.75 10.43
N LEU A 171 -21.45 27.53 11.41
CA LEU A 171 -22.36 28.37 12.17
C LEU A 171 -22.76 29.61 11.38
N THR A 172 -24.01 30.04 11.55
CA THR A 172 -24.46 31.37 11.11
C THR A 172 -23.89 32.47 12.00
N GLU A 173 -23.89 33.73 11.56
CA GLU A 173 -23.38 34.86 12.35
C GLU A 173 -24.04 34.91 13.75
N LYS A 174 -25.37 34.76 13.82
CA LYS A 174 -26.10 34.73 15.09
C LYS A 174 -25.65 33.59 16.00
N GLN A 175 -25.42 32.40 15.44
CA GLN A 175 -24.89 31.24 16.21
C GLN A 175 -23.45 31.46 16.66
N HIS A 176 -22.64 32.21 15.89
CA HIS A 176 -21.31 32.63 16.33
C HIS A 176 -21.34 33.53 17.54
N ASP A 177 -22.26 34.49 17.58
CA ASP A 177 -22.46 35.38 18.72
C ASP A 177 -22.91 34.59 19.96
N ASP A 178 -23.82 33.61 19.78
CA ASP A 178 -24.24 32.72 20.84
C ASP A 178 -23.07 31.83 21.32
N ALA A 179 -22.25 31.33 20.41
CA ALA A 179 -21.05 30.55 20.78
C ALA A 179 -20.03 31.38 21.56
N ALA A 180 -19.81 32.65 21.18
CA ALA A 180 -18.94 33.56 21.90
C ALA A 180 -19.43 33.87 23.33
N ARG A 181 -20.74 33.86 23.57
CA ARG A 181 -21.34 34.01 24.89
C ARG A 181 -21.46 32.69 25.67
N ASN A 182 -20.95 31.57 25.18
CA ASN A 182 -21.13 30.22 25.73
C ASN A 182 -22.61 29.78 25.81
N GLU A 183 -23.43 30.22 24.86
CA GLU A 183 -24.87 29.94 24.79
C GLU A 183 -25.28 28.97 23.67
N TYR A 184 -24.34 28.60 22.81
CA TYR A 184 -24.56 27.60 21.77
C TYR A 184 -24.27 26.19 22.27
N ASN A 185 -25.16 25.22 21.94
CA ASN A 185 -25.00 23.82 22.33
C ASN A 185 -24.23 23.00 21.26
N PHE A 186 -22.94 22.83 21.48
CA PHE A 186 -22.07 22.02 20.62
C PHE A 186 -22.21 20.51 20.82
N ASP A 187 -22.85 20.06 21.89
CA ASP A 187 -23.04 18.65 22.22
C ASP A 187 -24.41 18.13 21.73
N HIS A 188 -25.22 18.97 21.05
CA HIS A 188 -26.49 18.58 20.45
C HIS A 188 -26.24 17.90 19.07
N PRO A 189 -27.02 16.87 18.69
CA PRO A 189 -26.91 16.21 17.39
C PRO A 189 -26.96 17.16 16.18
N ASP A 190 -27.78 18.21 16.25
CA ASP A 190 -27.92 19.20 15.16
C ASP A 190 -26.67 20.03 14.91
N ALA A 191 -25.71 20.04 15.84
CA ALA A 191 -24.43 20.70 15.64
C ALA A 191 -23.51 19.98 14.65
N PHE A 192 -23.81 18.72 14.32
CA PHE A 192 -23.00 17.88 13.46
C PHE A 192 -23.63 17.65 12.10
N ASP A 193 -22.76 17.46 11.10
CA ASP A 193 -23.12 17.16 9.71
C ASP A 193 -23.04 15.65 9.48
N PHE A 194 -24.08 14.91 9.93
CA PHE A 194 -24.09 13.45 9.81
C PHE A 194 -24.16 12.94 8.37
N GLU A 195 -24.73 13.72 7.45
CA GLU A 195 -24.75 13.35 6.02
C GLU A 195 -23.33 13.29 5.47
N LEU A 196 -22.51 14.30 5.80
CA LEU A 196 -21.10 14.34 5.42
C LEU A 196 -20.29 13.21 6.11
N VAL A 197 -20.61 12.87 7.37
CA VAL A 197 -19.99 11.74 8.09
C VAL A 197 -20.27 10.43 7.36
N VAL A 198 -21.53 10.12 7.07
CA VAL A 198 -21.91 8.89 6.35
C VAL A 198 -21.24 8.81 4.99
N LYS A 199 -21.29 9.91 4.22
CA LYS A 199 -20.63 9.97 2.91
C LYS A 199 -19.12 9.74 3.00
N THR A 200 -18.47 10.32 4.02
CA THR A 200 -17.03 10.19 4.23
C THR A 200 -16.66 8.77 4.64
N LEU A 201 -17.36 8.17 5.61
CA LEU A 201 -17.13 6.81 6.06
C LEU A 201 -17.38 5.79 4.95
N SER A 202 -18.48 5.93 4.19
CA SER A 202 -18.78 5.05 3.06
C SER A 202 -17.66 5.09 1.99
N ARG A 203 -17.21 6.29 1.64
CA ARG A 203 -16.09 6.43 0.69
C ARG A 203 -14.77 5.84 1.21
N LEU A 204 -14.48 6.00 2.51
CA LEU A 204 -13.31 5.37 3.12
C LEU A 204 -13.43 3.85 3.14
N LYS A 205 -14.64 3.32 3.39
CA LYS A 205 -14.93 1.88 3.35
C LYS A 205 -14.79 1.31 1.94
N GLU A 206 -15.12 2.11 0.92
CA GLU A 206 -14.87 1.81 -0.50
C GLU A 206 -13.40 2.02 -0.90
N GLY A 207 -12.52 2.37 0.03
CA GLY A 207 -11.10 2.62 -0.21
C GLY A 207 -10.78 3.92 -0.95
N LYS A 208 -11.75 4.79 -1.13
CA LYS A 208 -11.58 6.04 -1.89
C LYS A 208 -10.95 7.14 -1.04
N LYS A 209 -10.18 7.99 -1.70
CA LYS A 209 -9.67 9.23 -1.12
C LYS A 209 -10.81 10.16 -0.71
N VAL A 210 -10.67 10.78 0.47
CA VAL A 210 -11.62 11.79 1.00
C VAL A 210 -10.88 13.01 1.50
N GLU A 211 -11.54 14.16 1.42
CA GLU A 211 -11.08 15.41 2.00
C GLU A 211 -11.93 15.71 3.24
N VAL A 212 -11.31 15.60 4.41
CA VAL A 212 -11.97 15.81 5.70
C VAL A 212 -11.79 17.25 6.15
N PRO A 213 -12.86 17.96 6.57
CA PRO A 213 -12.75 19.31 7.09
C PRO A 213 -11.86 19.37 8.34
N ILE A 214 -11.19 20.49 8.54
CA ILE A 214 -10.47 20.80 9.76
C ILE A 214 -11.30 21.83 10.52
N TYR A 215 -11.69 21.49 11.76
CA TYR A 215 -12.47 22.37 12.63
C TYR A 215 -11.56 23.06 13.66
N ASN A 216 -11.67 24.39 13.72
CA ASN A 216 -10.93 25.20 14.70
C ASN A 216 -11.82 25.51 15.91
N PHE A 217 -11.45 24.96 17.07
CA PHE A 217 -12.20 25.12 18.32
C PHE A 217 -12.09 26.50 18.97
N VAL A 218 -11.14 27.33 18.55
CA VAL A 218 -10.97 28.68 19.07
C VAL A 218 -11.88 29.65 18.31
N THR A 219 -11.91 29.51 16.97
CA THR A 219 -12.69 30.39 16.10
C THR A 219 -14.07 29.86 15.79
N HIS A 220 -14.40 28.64 16.22
CA HIS A 220 -15.66 27.93 15.92
C HIS A 220 -16.00 27.88 14.41
N ARG A 221 -14.96 27.69 13.55
CA ARG A 221 -15.11 27.63 12.09
C ARG A 221 -14.37 26.44 11.50
N ARG A 222 -14.86 25.99 10.33
CA ARG A 222 -14.08 25.10 9.47
C ARG A 222 -12.97 25.90 8.81
N GLU A 223 -11.75 25.36 8.78
CA GLU A 223 -10.65 25.96 8.04
C GLU A 223 -10.86 25.80 6.52
N THR A 224 -10.22 26.66 5.74
CA THR A 224 -10.22 26.55 4.27
C THR A 224 -9.41 25.35 3.77
N LYS A 225 -8.46 24.88 4.59
CA LYS A 225 -7.67 23.68 4.30
C LYS A 225 -8.43 22.45 4.74
N THR A 226 -8.34 21.39 3.95
CA THR A 226 -8.85 20.07 4.27
C THR A 226 -7.72 19.10 4.56
N LYS A 227 -8.01 18.05 5.31
CA LYS A 227 -7.08 16.93 5.53
C LYS A 227 -7.43 15.81 4.56
N THR A 228 -6.49 15.48 3.67
CA THR A 228 -6.64 14.31 2.81
C THR A 228 -6.48 13.03 3.64
N MET A 229 -7.45 12.14 3.52
CA MET A 229 -7.43 10.82 4.14
C MET A 229 -7.74 9.74 3.12
N TYR A 230 -7.19 8.55 3.37
CA TYR A 230 -7.37 7.37 2.55
C TYR A 230 -7.99 6.26 3.38
N GLY A 231 -8.58 5.25 2.73
CA GLY A 231 -8.96 4.01 3.37
C GLY A 231 -7.74 3.31 4.01
N ALA A 232 -7.99 2.37 4.89
CA ALA A 232 -6.97 1.54 5.52
C ALA A 232 -7.59 0.20 5.90
N ASN A 233 -6.77 -0.77 6.33
CA ASN A 233 -7.29 -2.06 6.81
C ASN A 233 -8.18 -1.89 8.04
N VAL A 234 -7.87 -0.88 8.85
CA VAL A 234 -8.66 -0.50 10.03
C VAL A 234 -9.03 0.98 9.94
N ILE A 235 -10.32 1.28 10.10
CA ILE A 235 -10.84 2.64 10.21
C ILE A 235 -11.39 2.79 11.63
N ILE A 236 -10.91 3.77 12.37
CA ILE A 236 -11.44 4.12 13.68
C ILE A 236 -12.18 5.44 13.57
N PHE A 237 -13.47 5.41 13.85
CA PHE A 237 -14.33 6.58 13.93
C PHE A 237 -14.65 6.89 15.38
N GLU A 238 -14.23 8.05 15.89
CA GLU A 238 -14.45 8.42 17.28
C GLU A 238 -15.25 9.71 17.43
N GLY A 239 -16.10 9.77 18.45
CA GLY A 239 -16.86 10.97 18.76
C GLY A 239 -17.86 10.81 19.89
N ILE A 240 -18.34 11.96 20.40
CA ILE A 240 -19.33 11.95 21.49
C ILE A 240 -20.69 11.39 21.06
N LEU A 241 -21.05 11.55 19.80
CA LEU A 241 -22.31 11.09 19.19
C LEU A 241 -22.06 10.07 18.07
N ALA A 242 -20.95 9.30 18.14
CA ALA A 242 -20.59 8.32 17.12
C ALA A 242 -21.68 7.24 16.91
N PHE A 243 -22.53 6.97 17.91
CA PHE A 243 -23.63 6.00 17.86
C PHE A 243 -25.01 6.66 17.80
N TYR A 244 -25.08 7.95 17.48
CA TYR A 244 -26.38 8.65 17.38
C TYR A 244 -27.11 8.34 16.07
N SER A 245 -26.42 8.39 14.94
CA SER A 245 -27.01 8.12 13.62
C SER A 245 -27.05 6.63 13.31
N HIS A 246 -28.26 6.13 12.99
CA HIS A 246 -28.46 4.74 12.60
C HIS A 246 -27.68 4.34 11.34
N ASP A 247 -27.53 5.28 10.40
CA ASP A 247 -26.78 5.03 9.16
C ASP A 247 -25.26 4.97 9.42
N VAL A 248 -24.75 5.70 10.40
CA VAL A 248 -23.36 5.55 10.86
C VAL A 248 -23.19 4.18 11.53
N ILE A 249 -24.10 3.79 12.43
CA ILE A 249 -24.04 2.50 13.15
C ILE A 249 -23.96 1.32 12.17
N LYS A 250 -24.71 1.35 11.07
CA LYS A 250 -24.67 0.29 10.01
C LYS A 250 -23.32 0.13 9.35
N LEU A 251 -22.49 1.17 9.34
CA LEU A 251 -21.15 1.14 8.74
C LEU A 251 -20.08 0.58 9.68
N LEU A 252 -20.39 0.45 10.97
CA LEU A 252 -19.45 0.01 12.00
C LEU A 252 -19.48 -1.50 12.18
N ASP A 253 -18.32 -2.13 12.15
CA ASP A 253 -18.15 -3.57 12.41
C ASP A 253 -18.01 -3.86 13.91
N MET A 254 -17.43 -2.93 14.67
CA MET A 254 -17.29 -3.02 16.12
C MET A 254 -17.63 -1.68 16.78
N LYS A 255 -18.35 -1.71 17.87
CA LYS A 255 -18.81 -0.53 18.61
C LYS A 255 -18.29 -0.57 20.03
N VAL A 256 -17.40 0.36 20.36
CA VAL A 256 -16.74 0.49 21.66
C VAL A 256 -17.28 1.72 22.38
N PHE A 257 -17.85 1.55 23.57
CA PHE A 257 -18.26 2.67 24.40
C PHE A 257 -17.25 2.90 25.53
N VAL A 258 -16.75 4.13 25.65
CA VAL A 258 -15.79 4.52 26.68
C VAL A 258 -16.53 5.17 27.82
N ASP A 259 -16.67 4.42 28.91
CA ASP A 259 -17.34 4.86 30.12
C ASP A 259 -16.34 5.36 31.16
N THR A 260 -16.65 6.52 31.72
CA THR A 260 -15.81 7.20 32.74
C THR A 260 -16.74 8.02 33.62
N ASP A 261 -16.54 8.00 34.91
CA ASP A 261 -17.35 8.69 35.89
C ASP A 261 -17.45 10.20 35.61
N SER A 262 -18.57 10.78 35.95
CA SER A 262 -18.93 12.16 35.59
C SER A 262 -17.98 13.20 36.20
N ASP A 263 -17.49 12.96 37.42
CA ASP A 263 -16.56 13.80 38.16
C ASP A 263 -15.16 13.75 37.51
N GLU A 264 -14.68 12.56 37.14
CA GLU A 264 -13.43 12.42 36.38
C GLU A 264 -13.52 13.11 35.00
N ARG A 265 -14.63 12.95 34.30
CA ARG A 265 -14.85 13.63 33.00
C ARG A 265 -14.82 15.15 33.18
N LEU A 266 -15.45 15.68 34.24
CA LEU A 266 -15.43 17.10 34.53
C LEU A 266 -14.02 17.61 34.82
N VAL A 267 -13.25 16.93 35.67
CA VAL A 267 -11.86 17.30 35.99
C VAL A 267 -10.98 17.27 34.75
N ARG A 268 -11.08 16.21 33.95
CA ARG A 268 -10.33 16.07 32.69
C ARG A 268 -10.71 17.17 31.69
N ARG A 269 -12.00 17.52 31.59
CA ARG A 269 -12.48 18.61 30.73
C ARG A 269 -11.97 19.97 31.17
N LEU A 270 -12.06 20.29 32.46
CA LEU A 270 -11.55 21.54 33.01
C LEU A 270 -10.05 21.70 32.70
N ARG A 271 -9.26 20.67 32.98
CA ARG A 271 -7.82 20.69 32.71
C ARG A 271 -7.52 20.94 31.22
N ARG A 272 -8.21 20.24 30.31
CA ARG A 272 -8.05 20.39 28.87
C ARG A 272 -8.51 21.77 28.38
N ASP A 273 -9.71 22.20 28.75
CA ASP A 273 -10.33 23.40 28.19
C ASP A 273 -9.64 24.68 28.71
N ILE A 274 -9.09 24.67 29.93
CA ILE A 274 -8.29 25.77 30.48
C ILE A 274 -6.87 25.78 29.88
N ALA A 275 -6.16 24.65 29.92
CA ALA A 275 -4.75 24.60 29.54
C ALA A 275 -4.52 24.64 28.01
N GLU A 276 -5.40 23.98 27.21
CA GLU A 276 -5.20 23.80 25.78
C GLU A 276 -6.06 24.76 24.93
N ARG A 277 -7.24 25.17 25.44
CA ARG A 277 -8.21 26.00 24.70
C ARG A 277 -8.33 27.42 25.21
N GLY A 278 -7.62 27.76 26.30
CA GLY A 278 -7.59 29.10 26.90
C GLY A 278 -8.95 29.59 27.41
N ARG A 279 -9.85 28.67 27.83
CA ARG A 279 -11.18 29.02 28.33
C ARG A 279 -11.16 29.35 29.80
N GLU A 280 -12.04 30.26 30.21
CA GLU A 280 -12.23 30.60 31.62
C GLU A 280 -13.02 29.54 32.37
N LEU A 281 -12.70 29.31 33.64
CA LEU A 281 -13.31 28.29 34.49
C LEU A 281 -14.85 28.42 34.54
N ASP A 282 -15.36 29.62 34.83
CA ASP A 282 -16.80 29.87 34.98
C ASP A 282 -17.55 29.60 33.66
N GLY A 283 -16.94 29.95 32.51
CA GLY A 283 -17.45 29.69 31.20
C GLY A 283 -17.56 28.19 30.92
N VAL A 284 -16.55 27.40 31.30
CA VAL A 284 -16.56 25.93 31.13
C VAL A 284 -17.60 25.28 32.03
N LEU A 285 -17.72 25.71 33.28
CA LEU A 285 -18.75 25.19 34.22
C LEU A 285 -20.17 25.53 33.76
N LYS A 286 -20.44 26.78 33.33
CA LYS A 286 -21.72 27.20 32.78
C LYS A 286 -22.12 26.32 31.60
N GLN A 287 -21.21 26.09 30.66
CA GLN A 287 -21.42 25.24 29.50
C GLN A 287 -21.66 23.77 29.89
N TYR A 288 -20.92 23.26 30.88
CA TYR A 288 -21.04 21.89 31.34
C TYR A 288 -22.45 21.60 31.91
N PHE A 289 -22.93 22.43 32.81
CA PHE A 289 -24.24 22.22 33.43
C PHE A 289 -25.39 22.51 32.47
N LYS A 290 -25.26 23.53 31.61
CA LYS A 290 -26.32 23.93 30.68
C LYS A 290 -26.50 22.97 29.52
N PHE A 291 -25.40 22.42 28.96
CA PHE A 291 -25.41 21.67 27.69
C PHE A 291 -24.77 20.29 27.78
N VAL A 292 -23.54 20.19 28.28
CA VAL A 292 -22.75 18.96 28.19
C VAL A 292 -23.31 17.82 28.99
N LYS A 293 -23.71 18.08 30.26
CA LYS A 293 -24.31 17.07 31.12
C LYS A 293 -25.67 16.63 30.61
N PRO A 294 -26.62 17.53 30.26
CA PRO A 294 -27.89 17.13 29.66
C PRO A 294 -27.73 16.37 28.33
N ALA A 295 -26.80 16.80 27.46
CA ALA A 295 -26.56 16.08 26.20
C ALA A 295 -26.01 14.68 26.45
N PHE A 296 -25.17 14.49 27.46
CA PHE A 296 -24.72 13.15 27.85
C PHE A 296 -25.90 12.29 28.30
N ASP A 297 -26.76 12.79 29.17
CA ASP A 297 -27.88 12.03 29.72
C ASP A 297 -28.94 11.69 28.65
N TYR A 298 -29.22 12.61 27.71
CA TYR A 298 -30.27 12.43 26.70
C TYR A 298 -29.82 11.72 25.43
N TYR A 299 -28.57 11.90 24.98
CA TYR A 299 -28.10 11.41 23.66
C TYR A 299 -26.98 10.40 23.75
N ILE A 300 -25.99 10.60 24.68
CA ILE A 300 -24.77 9.81 24.70
C ILE A 300 -24.96 8.54 25.54
N ALA A 301 -25.41 8.67 26.79
CA ALA A 301 -25.60 7.52 27.68
C ALA A 301 -26.60 6.48 27.12
N PRO A 302 -27.73 6.87 26.52
CA PRO A 302 -28.64 5.89 25.91
C PRO A 302 -28.01 5.14 24.73
N SER A 303 -27.05 5.75 24.01
CA SER A 303 -26.38 5.09 22.88
C SER A 303 -25.45 3.93 23.29
N MET A 304 -25.17 3.78 24.59
CA MET A 304 -24.41 2.66 25.15
C MET A 304 -25.06 1.29 24.82
N VAL A 305 -26.36 1.25 24.61
CA VAL A 305 -27.11 0.02 24.24
C VAL A 305 -26.61 -0.57 22.90
N HIS A 306 -26.02 0.24 22.05
CA HIS A 306 -25.49 -0.20 20.76
C HIS A 306 -24.05 -0.72 20.86
N ALA A 307 -23.39 -0.57 22.03
CA ALA A 307 -22.00 -0.96 22.18
C ALA A 307 -21.85 -2.49 22.27
N ASP A 308 -20.87 -3.01 21.51
CA ASP A 308 -20.44 -4.42 21.64
C ASP A 308 -19.51 -4.61 22.83
N ILE A 309 -18.75 -3.56 23.18
CA ILE A 309 -17.77 -3.56 24.29
C ILE A 309 -17.85 -2.22 25.03
N ILE A 310 -17.88 -2.28 26.37
CA ILE A 310 -17.77 -1.11 27.24
C ILE A 310 -16.39 -1.10 27.87
N VAL A 311 -15.68 0.03 27.76
CA VAL A 311 -14.36 0.25 28.36
C VAL A 311 -14.49 1.20 29.54
N PRO A 312 -14.57 0.69 30.78
CA PRO A 312 -14.60 1.52 31.97
C PRO A 312 -13.24 2.17 32.23
N ARG A 313 -13.23 3.33 32.85
CA ARG A 313 -12.02 4.14 33.19
C ARG A 313 -11.25 4.67 31.98
N GLY A 314 -11.75 4.50 30.78
CA GLY A 314 -11.15 5.02 29.55
C GLY A 314 -9.80 4.41 29.21
N GLY A 315 -8.82 5.24 28.86
CA GLY A 315 -7.50 4.79 28.40
C GLY A 315 -6.63 4.06 29.45
N ASP A 316 -7.01 4.06 30.72
CA ASP A 316 -6.24 3.38 31.78
C ASP A 316 -6.59 1.87 31.88
N ASN A 317 -7.56 1.42 31.13
CA ASN A 317 -7.97 0.02 31.08
C ASN A 317 -7.22 -0.74 29.97
N GLU A 318 -5.98 -1.11 30.24
CA GLU A 318 -5.12 -1.84 29.29
C GLU A 318 -5.68 -3.23 28.94
N VAL A 319 -6.35 -3.89 29.88
CA VAL A 319 -6.94 -5.24 29.65
C VAL A 319 -8.04 -5.18 28.57
N ALA A 320 -8.96 -4.22 28.68
CA ALA A 320 -10.02 -4.05 27.68
C ALA A 320 -9.43 -3.65 26.31
N ILE A 321 -8.43 -2.77 26.29
CA ILE A 321 -7.75 -2.34 25.06
C ILE A 321 -7.07 -3.53 24.36
N ASN A 322 -6.36 -4.36 25.12
CA ASN A 322 -5.71 -5.56 24.58
C ASN A 322 -6.72 -6.58 24.03
N LEU A 323 -7.85 -6.79 24.71
CA LEU A 323 -8.92 -7.66 24.21
C LEU A 323 -9.53 -7.15 22.90
N ILE A 324 -9.74 -5.83 22.79
CA ILE A 324 -10.22 -5.20 21.56
C ILE A 324 -9.20 -5.41 20.44
N ALA A 325 -7.93 -5.13 20.71
CA ALA A 325 -6.86 -5.29 19.72
C ALA A 325 -6.72 -6.74 19.25
N GLN A 326 -6.78 -7.72 20.15
CA GLN A 326 -6.74 -9.14 19.80
C GLN A 326 -7.94 -9.57 18.94
N ASN A 327 -9.15 -9.10 19.28
CA ASN A 327 -10.34 -9.38 18.48
C ASN A 327 -10.20 -8.81 17.06
N VAL A 328 -9.78 -7.54 16.94
CA VAL A 328 -9.56 -6.88 15.64
C VAL A 328 -8.49 -7.62 14.84
N MET A 329 -7.38 -8.02 15.46
CA MET A 329 -6.33 -8.81 14.78
C MET A 329 -6.86 -10.15 14.27
N THR A 330 -7.69 -10.85 15.06
CA THR A 330 -8.34 -12.09 14.64
C THR A 330 -9.25 -11.85 13.43
N GLN A 331 -10.05 -10.78 13.45
CA GLN A 331 -10.92 -10.41 12.32
C GLN A 331 -10.12 -10.03 11.07
N LEU A 332 -9.02 -9.30 11.23
CA LEU A 332 -8.12 -8.97 10.13
C LEU A 332 -7.46 -10.22 9.54
N GLN A 333 -7.04 -11.17 10.37
CA GLN A 333 -6.49 -12.45 9.91
C GLN A 333 -7.54 -13.28 9.16
N GLN A 334 -8.79 -13.30 9.61
CA GLN A 334 -9.89 -13.98 8.92
C GLN A 334 -10.24 -13.33 7.58
N ARG A 335 -10.18 -12.00 7.50
CA ARG A 335 -10.34 -11.23 6.26
C ARG A 335 -9.05 -11.18 5.45
N GLY A 336 -7.91 -11.47 6.09
CA GLY A 336 -6.57 -11.35 5.54
C GLY A 336 -6.31 -12.34 4.40
N PHE A 337 -5.77 -11.80 3.33
CA PHE A 337 -5.40 -12.52 2.13
C PHE A 337 -3.90 -12.78 2.11
N LYS A 338 -3.54 -14.01 1.91
CA LYS A 338 -2.22 -14.37 1.42
C LYS A 338 -2.25 -14.29 -0.12
N LEU A 339 -2.35 -13.06 -0.63
CA LEU A 339 -2.53 -12.78 -2.06
C LEU A 339 -1.44 -13.47 -2.89
N ARG A 340 -0.18 -13.32 -2.47
CA ARG A 340 0.97 -13.86 -3.18
C ARG A 340 0.95 -15.39 -3.25
N GLU A 341 0.67 -16.07 -2.15
CA GLU A 341 0.56 -17.53 -2.10
C GLU A 341 -0.61 -18.03 -2.94
N LYS A 342 -1.78 -17.37 -2.86
CA LYS A 342 -2.96 -17.73 -3.66
C LYS A 342 -2.71 -17.55 -5.14
N LEU A 343 -2.10 -16.44 -5.56
CA LEU A 343 -1.74 -16.21 -6.95
C LEU A 343 -0.67 -17.19 -7.43
N ALA A 344 0.28 -17.58 -6.57
CA ALA A 344 1.32 -18.54 -6.92
C ALA A 344 0.78 -19.96 -7.19
N HIS A 345 -0.31 -20.34 -6.54
CA HIS A 345 -0.93 -21.67 -6.68
C HIS A 345 -2.14 -21.69 -7.62
N ALA A 346 -2.51 -20.54 -8.22
CA ALA A 346 -3.63 -20.47 -9.15
C ALA A 346 -3.29 -21.15 -10.47
N ASN A 347 -4.11 -22.11 -10.88
CA ASN A 347 -3.95 -22.83 -12.14
C ASN A 347 -5.01 -22.38 -13.16
N PHE A 348 -4.62 -21.61 -14.18
CA PHE A 348 -5.54 -20.96 -15.13
C PHE A 348 -5.56 -21.56 -16.53
N GLY A 349 -5.14 -22.76 -16.74
CA GLY A 349 -5.24 -23.44 -18.05
C GLY A 349 -4.26 -22.88 -19.12
N ILE A 350 -4.19 -23.57 -20.24
CA ILE A 350 -3.10 -23.48 -21.24
C ILE A 350 -3.29 -22.33 -22.25
N VAL A 351 -4.47 -21.68 -22.31
CA VAL A 351 -4.76 -20.70 -23.38
C VAL A 351 -4.25 -19.32 -23.02
N ARG A 352 -3.32 -18.79 -23.82
CA ARG A 352 -2.81 -17.42 -23.67
C ARG A 352 -3.93 -16.39 -23.80
N PRO A 353 -3.99 -15.39 -22.90
CA PRO A 353 -5.00 -14.34 -22.96
C PRO A 353 -4.83 -13.46 -24.21
N SER A 354 -5.94 -12.98 -24.77
CA SER A 354 -5.94 -12.08 -25.94
C SER A 354 -5.35 -10.70 -25.64
N SER A 355 -5.27 -10.31 -24.38
CA SER A 355 -4.66 -9.05 -23.91
C SER A 355 -3.13 -9.11 -23.84
N LEU A 356 -2.52 -10.30 -24.04
CA LEU A 356 -1.07 -10.47 -24.05
C LEU A 356 -0.49 -10.14 -25.44
N HIS A 357 0.35 -9.14 -25.49
CA HIS A 357 1.15 -8.74 -26.64
C HIS A 357 2.61 -9.12 -26.39
N LEU A 358 2.99 -10.29 -26.89
CA LEU A 358 4.37 -10.79 -26.77
C LEU A 358 5.16 -10.31 -27.98
N LEU A 359 6.34 -9.71 -27.73
CA LEU A 359 7.24 -9.34 -28.82
C LEU A 359 7.66 -10.58 -29.64
N PRO A 360 7.82 -10.45 -30.96
CA PRO A 360 8.30 -11.54 -31.79
C PRO A 360 9.65 -12.07 -31.31
N SER A 361 9.80 -13.38 -31.15
CA SER A 361 11.06 -14.00 -30.70
C SER A 361 12.10 -14.01 -31.82
N THR A 362 12.62 -12.84 -32.16
CA THR A 362 13.70 -12.69 -33.15
C THR A 362 15.05 -13.14 -32.57
N PRO A 363 16.03 -13.51 -33.43
CA PRO A 363 17.40 -13.81 -32.98
C PRO A 363 18.00 -12.67 -32.15
N GLN A 364 17.68 -11.39 -32.46
CA GLN A 364 18.12 -10.23 -31.71
C GLN A 364 17.57 -10.23 -30.27
N ILE A 365 16.25 -10.41 -30.11
CA ILE A 365 15.62 -10.46 -28.78
C ILE A 365 16.16 -11.63 -27.97
N ARG A 366 16.31 -12.81 -28.58
CA ARG A 366 16.91 -13.97 -27.91
C ARG A 366 18.35 -13.70 -27.49
N GLY A 367 19.14 -13.02 -28.33
CA GLY A 367 20.52 -12.60 -27.98
C GLY A 367 20.55 -11.65 -26.79
N LEU A 368 19.65 -10.65 -26.74
CA LEU A 368 19.53 -9.74 -25.59
C LEU A 368 19.16 -10.50 -24.31
N HIS A 369 18.22 -11.46 -24.41
CA HIS A 369 17.86 -12.32 -23.29
C HIS A 369 19.02 -13.21 -22.82
N THR A 370 19.88 -13.69 -23.72
CA THR A 370 21.07 -14.46 -23.33
C THR A 370 21.95 -13.68 -22.38
N PHE A 371 22.20 -12.40 -22.66
CA PHE A 371 23.02 -11.55 -21.79
C PHE A 371 22.34 -11.27 -20.45
N ILE A 372 21.08 -10.86 -20.45
CA ILE A 372 20.41 -10.48 -19.18
C ILE A 372 20.09 -11.69 -18.28
N ARG A 373 19.98 -12.90 -18.86
CA ARG A 373 19.74 -14.15 -18.11
C ARG A 373 21.02 -14.73 -17.52
N ASN A 374 22.17 -14.52 -18.17
CA ASN A 374 23.43 -15.05 -17.69
C ASN A 374 23.82 -14.42 -16.35
N LYS A 375 24.11 -15.27 -15.35
CA LYS A 375 24.52 -14.85 -14.01
C LYS A 375 25.86 -14.13 -13.99
N ASP A 376 26.76 -14.48 -14.92
CA ASP A 376 28.14 -13.97 -14.98
C ASP A 376 28.24 -12.64 -15.77
N THR A 377 27.15 -12.14 -16.33
CA THR A 377 27.13 -10.86 -17.04
C THR A 377 27.45 -9.71 -16.07
N PRO A 378 28.52 -8.93 -16.33
CA PRO A 378 28.86 -7.76 -15.53
C PRO A 378 27.72 -6.76 -15.47
N ARG A 379 27.68 -5.96 -14.41
CA ARG A 379 26.57 -5.02 -14.14
C ARG A 379 26.39 -3.99 -15.26
N ASP A 380 27.46 -3.44 -15.79
CA ASP A 380 27.44 -2.44 -16.87
C ASP A 380 26.87 -3.02 -18.17
N GLU A 381 27.27 -4.24 -18.54
CA GLU A 381 26.69 -4.97 -19.67
C GLU A 381 25.21 -5.32 -19.41
N PHE A 382 24.87 -5.78 -18.21
CA PHE A 382 23.48 -6.06 -17.83
C PHE A 382 22.61 -4.82 -18.01
N ILE A 383 23.06 -3.65 -17.53
CA ILE A 383 22.38 -2.37 -17.70
C ILE A 383 22.23 -2.03 -19.19
N PHE A 384 23.31 -2.18 -19.97
CA PHE A 384 23.30 -1.84 -21.39
C PHE A 384 22.31 -2.68 -22.19
N TYR A 385 22.35 -4.02 -22.02
CA TYR A 385 21.43 -4.91 -22.74
C TYR A 385 19.99 -4.80 -22.23
N SER A 386 19.78 -4.57 -20.94
CA SER A 386 18.45 -4.29 -20.38
C SER A 386 17.83 -3.02 -20.97
N LYS A 387 18.58 -1.92 -21.08
CA LYS A 387 18.09 -0.67 -21.70
C LYS A 387 17.69 -0.86 -23.16
N ARG A 388 18.42 -1.66 -23.92
CA ARG A 388 18.06 -1.99 -25.30
C ARG A 388 16.74 -2.74 -25.39
N LEU A 389 16.56 -3.74 -24.50
CA LEU A 389 15.35 -4.53 -24.45
C LEU A 389 14.14 -3.69 -23.98
N ILE A 390 14.32 -2.82 -22.98
CA ILE A 390 13.31 -1.87 -22.50
C ILE A 390 12.79 -0.99 -23.65
N ARG A 391 13.71 -0.44 -24.47
CA ARG A 391 13.32 0.39 -25.61
C ARG A 391 12.43 -0.38 -26.59
N LEU A 392 12.75 -1.65 -26.89
CA LEU A 392 11.92 -2.48 -27.78
C LEU A 392 10.51 -2.73 -27.21
N VAL A 393 10.39 -2.93 -25.90
CA VAL A 393 9.10 -3.06 -25.23
C VAL A 393 8.26 -1.81 -25.37
N ILE A 394 8.87 -0.64 -25.13
CA ILE A 394 8.19 0.65 -25.19
C ILE A 394 7.73 0.95 -26.62
N GLU A 395 8.59 0.76 -27.62
CA GLU A 395 8.23 0.93 -29.04
C GLU A 395 7.08 0.01 -29.46
N HIS A 396 7.11 -1.26 -28.99
CA HIS A 396 6.03 -2.19 -29.27
C HIS A 396 4.71 -1.77 -28.59
N ALA A 397 4.78 -1.27 -27.35
CA ALA A 397 3.62 -0.78 -26.63
C ALA A 397 3.02 0.47 -27.29
N LEU A 398 3.87 1.36 -27.84
CA LEU A 398 3.42 2.51 -28.62
C LEU A 398 2.67 2.12 -29.89
N ALA A 399 3.09 1.07 -30.57
CA ALA A 399 2.44 0.56 -31.77
C ALA A 399 1.00 0.04 -31.51
N LEU A 400 0.64 -0.22 -30.25
CA LEU A 400 -0.70 -0.63 -29.83
C LEU A 400 -1.63 0.52 -29.49
N LEU A 401 -1.15 1.77 -29.48
CA LEU A 401 -1.99 2.95 -29.27
C LEU A 401 -2.88 3.22 -30.51
N PRO A 402 -3.97 3.97 -30.34
CA PRO A 402 -4.78 4.37 -31.48
C PRO A 402 -4.02 5.37 -32.37
N PHE A 403 -4.10 5.18 -33.69
CA PHE A 403 -3.53 6.07 -34.70
C PHE A 403 -4.63 6.67 -35.57
N THR A 404 -4.45 7.92 -36.01
CA THR A 404 -5.27 8.59 -37.03
C THR A 404 -4.46 8.75 -38.31
N ASP A 405 -5.17 8.67 -39.45
CA ASP A 405 -4.58 8.95 -40.75
C ASP A 405 -4.38 10.44 -40.92
N VAL A 406 -3.23 10.87 -41.41
CA VAL A 406 -2.86 12.29 -41.61
C VAL A 406 -2.11 12.40 -42.92
N THR A 407 -2.55 13.34 -43.78
CA THR A 407 -1.84 13.67 -45.01
C THR A 407 -0.93 14.86 -44.76
N VAL A 408 0.37 14.72 -45.08
CA VAL A 408 1.37 15.77 -44.96
C VAL A 408 1.99 16.03 -46.33
N GLU A 409 2.42 17.27 -46.57
CA GLU A 409 3.15 17.63 -47.78
C GLU A 409 4.63 17.37 -47.57
N THR A 410 5.24 16.62 -48.49
CA THR A 410 6.70 16.35 -48.50
C THR A 410 7.49 17.58 -48.99
N PRO A 411 8.80 17.65 -48.71
CA PRO A 411 9.65 18.72 -49.25
C PRO A 411 9.65 18.85 -50.77
N GLN A 412 9.19 17.82 -51.48
CA GLN A 412 9.06 17.82 -52.93
C GLN A 412 7.68 18.29 -53.39
N GLY A 413 6.80 18.75 -52.46
CA GLY A 413 5.44 19.23 -52.78
C GLY A 413 4.45 18.09 -53.11
N ILE A 414 4.75 16.84 -52.73
CA ILE A 414 3.89 15.69 -53.00
C ILE A 414 3.19 15.29 -51.68
N PRO A 415 1.85 15.09 -51.70
CA PRO A 415 1.13 14.63 -50.50
C PRO A 415 1.57 13.19 -50.13
N TYR A 416 1.82 12.98 -48.83
CA TYR A 416 2.09 11.69 -48.26
C TYR A 416 1.06 11.31 -47.20
N GLU A 417 0.43 10.16 -47.36
CA GLU A 417 -0.52 9.59 -46.39
C GLU A 417 0.25 8.87 -45.29
N GLY A 418 0.25 9.46 -44.11
CA GLY A 418 0.93 8.95 -42.93
C GLY A 418 -0.03 8.68 -41.77
N LYS A 419 0.51 8.23 -40.64
CA LYS A 419 -0.25 8.01 -39.41
C LYS A 419 0.34 8.80 -38.26
N ARG A 420 -0.52 9.34 -37.39
CA ARG A 420 -0.15 10.03 -36.15
C ARG A 420 -0.84 9.35 -34.97
N ILE A 421 -0.18 9.30 -33.83
CA ILE A 421 -0.80 8.82 -32.58
C ILE A 421 -2.01 9.72 -32.28
N ALA A 422 -3.17 9.11 -32.10
CA ALA A 422 -4.43 9.83 -31.88
C ALA A 422 -4.51 10.52 -30.52
N THR A 423 -3.72 10.07 -29.54
CA THR A 423 -3.67 10.62 -28.19
C THR A 423 -2.44 11.49 -27.98
N GLU A 424 -2.65 12.68 -27.43
CA GLU A 424 -1.57 13.59 -27.06
C GLU A 424 -1.12 13.42 -25.60
N LYS A 425 -1.94 12.73 -24.78
CA LYS A 425 -1.69 12.60 -23.34
C LYS A 425 -1.21 11.18 -23.01
N ILE A 426 0.09 11.02 -22.82
CA ILE A 426 0.72 9.77 -22.39
C ILE A 426 1.43 10.00 -21.05
N CYS A 427 1.27 9.06 -20.12
CA CYS A 427 1.93 9.08 -18.82
C CYS A 427 2.59 7.73 -18.56
N GLY A 428 3.88 7.73 -18.23
CA GLY A 428 4.56 6.57 -17.68
C GLY A 428 4.34 6.50 -16.18
N VAL A 429 3.94 5.34 -15.67
CA VAL A 429 3.82 5.09 -14.23
C VAL A 429 4.73 3.94 -13.87
N SER A 430 5.76 4.20 -13.07
CA SER A 430 6.73 3.18 -12.66
C SER A 430 6.34 2.55 -11.32
N ILE A 431 6.38 1.20 -11.26
CA ILE A 431 6.34 0.45 -10.02
C ILE A 431 7.78 0.41 -9.48
N LEU A 432 8.02 1.18 -8.42
CA LEU A 432 9.35 1.29 -7.81
C LEU A 432 9.71 -0.03 -7.12
N ARG A 433 10.97 -0.46 -7.21
CA ARG A 433 12.21 0.13 -7.69
C ARG A 433 12.50 -0.21 -9.17
N ALA A 434 12.11 -1.41 -9.63
CA ALA A 434 12.50 -1.94 -10.95
C ALA A 434 11.91 -1.15 -12.13
N GLY A 435 10.67 -0.72 -12.05
CA GLY A 435 10.01 0.05 -13.12
C GLY A 435 10.65 1.42 -13.40
N GLU A 436 11.33 2.03 -12.42
CA GLU A 436 12.03 3.32 -12.60
C GLU A 436 13.13 3.23 -13.68
N THR A 437 13.73 2.06 -13.86
CA THR A 437 14.77 1.86 -14.88
C THR A 437 14.26 2.04 -16.31
N MET A 438 12.93 1.97 -16.49
CA MET A 438 12.26 2.09 -17.80
C MET A 438 11.88 3.55 -18.13
N GLU A 439 11.87 4.46 -17.16
CA GLU A 439 11.45 5.86 -17.34
C GLU A 439 12.29 6.59 -18.40
N ASN A 440 13.62 6.46 -18.33
CA ASN A 440 14.52 7.12 -19.27
C ASN A 440 14.26 6.69 -20.71
N ALA A 441 14.05 5.39 -20.94
CA ALA A 441 13.77 4.88 -22.28
C ALA A 441 12.42 5.40 -22.83
N LEU A 442 11.42 5.55 -21.97
CA LEU A 442 10.14 6.16 -22.36
C LEU A 442 10.31 7.64 -22.74
N CYS A 443 11.07 8.41 -21.95
CA CYS A 443 11.37 9.82 -22.24
C CYS A 443 12.25 10.04 -23.47
N GLU A 444 13.07 9.07 -23.84
CA GLU A 444 13.88 9.11 -25.06
C GLU A 444 13.05 8.85 -26.33
N VAL A 445 11.98 8.09 -26.22
CA VAL A 445 11.09 7.72 -27.34
C VAL A 445 9.97 8.72 -27.52
N LEU A 446 9.43 9.25 -26.43
CA LEU A 446 8.30 10.19 -26.44
C LEU A 446 8.68 11.55 -25.87
N LYS A 447 8.25 12.62 -26.56
CA LYS A 447 8.34 13.97 -26.03
C LYS A 447 7.16 14.29 -25.13
N ASP A 448 7.37 15.15 -24.12
CA ASP A 448 6.33 15.69 -23.22
C ASP A 448 5.57 14.63 -22.41
N VAL A 449 6.24 13.50 -22.09
CA VAL A 449 5.69 12.44 -21.25
C VAL A 449 5.70 12.87 -19.78
N ARG A 450 4.59 12.69 -19.09
CA ARG A 450 4.54 12.79 -17.62
C ARG A 450 4.91 11.49 -16.97
N ILE A 451 5.55 11.58 -15.80
CA ILE A 451 5.96 10.40 -15.01
C ILE A 451 5.21 10.39 -13.69
N GLY A 452 4.55 9.28 -13.41
CA GLY A 452 4.00 8.93 -12.10
C GLY A 452 4.84 7.84 -11.44
N LYS A 453 4.77 7.74 -10.11
CA LYS A 453 5.51 6.74 -9.34
C LYS A 453 4.60 6.06 -8.31
N ILE A 454 4.69 4.75 -8.24
CA ILE A 454 3.98 3.91 -7.27
C ILE A 454 5.01 3.02 -6.58
N LEU A 455 5.11 3.08 -5.25
CA LEU A 455 5.94 2.17 -4.47
C LEU A 455 5.07 1.09 -3.85
N ILE A 456 5.26 -0.12 -4.31
CA ILE A 456 4.65 -1.33 -3.73
C ILE A 456 5.79 -2.22 -3.24
N GLN A 457 5.77 -2.57 -1.97
CA GLN A 457 6.75 -3.47 -1.36
C GLN A 457 6.03 -4.63 -0.68
N THR A 458 6.71 -5.76 -0.62
CA THR A 458 6.23 -6.89 0.18
C THR A 458 6.42 -6.57 1.66
N ASN A 459 5.35 -6.65 2.44
CA ASN A 459 5.41 -6.61 3.88
C ASN A 459 6.09 -7.91 4.36
N LEU A 460 7.15 -7.77 5.13
CA LEU A 460 7.95 -8.92 5.62
C LEU A 460 7.17 -9.80 6.61
N ASP A 461 6.22 -9.21 7.35
CA ASP A 461 5.45 -9.93 8.37
C ASP A 461 4.28 -10.73 7.77
N THR A 462 3.64 -10.17 6.72
CA THR A 462 2.46 -10.77 6.06
C THR A 462 2.79 -11.51 4.77
N GLY A 463 3.96 -11.24 4.18
CA GLY A 463 4.35 -11.74 2.86
C GLY A 463 3.59 -11.11 1.69
N GLU A 464 2.76 -10.09 1.92
CA GLU A 464 1.85 -9.51 0.94
C GLU A 464 2.35 -8.17 0.39
N PRO A 465 2.01 -7.81 -0.86
CA PRO A 465 2.34 -6.52 -1.42
C PRO A 465 1.49 -5.42 -0.76
N GLU A 466 2.14 -4.36 -0.33
CA GLU A 466 1.50 -3.17 0.24
C GLU A 466 1.92 -1.92 -0.52
N LEU A 467 1.00 -0.97 -0.65
CA LEU A 467 1.26 0.32 -1.27
C LEU A 467 1.85 1.29 -0.22
N TYR A 468 3.08 1.74 -0.43
CA TYR A 468 3.79 2.65 0.47
C TYR A 468 3.83 4.10 0.00
N TYR A 469 3.83 4.33 -1.31
CA TYR A 469 3.95 5.67 -1.87
C TYR A 469 3.22 5.76 -3.20
N LEU A 470 2.57 6.91 -3.42
CA LEU A 470 1.83 7.21 -4.63
C LEU A 470 2.05 8.67 -5.04
N ARG A 471 2.50 8.90 -6.27
CA ARG A 471 2.61 10.22 -6.86
C ARG A 471 2.17 10.16 -8.32
N LEU A 472 0.96 10.65 -8.58
CA LEU A 472 0.37 10.66 -9.92
C LEU A 472 0.01 12.09 -10.33
N PRO A 473 -0.02 12.41 -11.64
CA PRO A 473 -0.61 13.64 -12.14
C PRO A 473 -2.06 13.80 -11.68
N LYS A 474 -2.51 15.03 -11.43
CA LYS A 474 -3.87 15.29 -10.94
C LYS A 474 -4.96 14.91 -11.95
N ASP A 475 -4.64 15.03 -13.23
CA ASP A 475 -5.50 14.78 -14.40
C ASP A 475 -5.22 13.41 -15.05
N ILE A 476 -4.72 12.44 -14.28
CA ILE A 476 -4.25 11.14 -14.80
C ILE A 476 -5.33 10.35 -15.55
N LYS A 477 -6.60 10.56 -15.23
CA LYS A 477 -7.72 9.89 -15.90
C LYS A 477 -7.81 10.15 -17.40
N ASP A 478 -7.23 11.28 -17.87
CA ASP A 478 -7.24 11.68 -19.28
C ASP A 478 -6.06 11.11 -20.08
N TYR A 479 -5.17 10.34 -19.44
CA TYR A 479 -3.94 9.83 -20.04
C TYR A 479 -4.05 8.36 -20.45
N HIS A 480 -3.33 8.00 -21.53
CA HIS A 480 -2.92 6.61 -21.74
C HIS A 480 -1.71 6.31 -20.85
N ILE A 481 -1.82 5.25 -20.06
CA ILE A 481 -0.83 4.90 -19.03
C ILE A 481 0.05 3.76 -19.51
N PHE A 482 1.37 3.99 -19.48
CA PHE A 482 2.36 2.92 -19.53
C PHE A 482 2.77 2.58 -18.11
N LEU A 483 2.17 1.52 -17.57
CA LEU A 483 2.53 0.99 -16.27
C LEU A 483 3.78 0.11 -16.43
N MET A 484 4.88 0.51 -15.80
CA MET A 484 6.20 -0.08 -16.03
C MET A 484 6.67 -0.87 -14.81
N ASP A 485 6.99 -2.14 -15.03
CA ASP A 485 7.67 -3.00 -14.05
C ASP A 485 8.61 -3.96 -14.80
N ALA A 486 9.88 -4.03 -14.42
CA ALA A 486 10.86 -4.81 -15.18
C ALA A 486 10.55 -6.31 -15.17
N THR A 487 10.01 -6.84 -14.07
CA THR A 487 9.69 -8.26 -13.94
C THR A 487 8.36 -8.46 -13.22
N VAL A 488 7.50 -9.31 -13.77
CA VAL A 488 6.20 -9.65 -13.19
C VAL A 488 6.15 -11.15 -12.88
N ALA A 489 6.29 -11.51 -11.62
CA ALA A 489 6.24 -12.89 -11.14
C ALA A 489 4.77 -13.35 -10.98
N THR A 490 4.20 -13.26 -9.77
CA THR A 490 2.80 -13.63 -9.52
C THR A 490 1.77 -12.64 -10.04
N GLY A 491 2.20 -11.41 -10.37
CA GLY A 491 1.33 -10.31 -10.78
C GLY A 491 0.72 -9.50 -9.62
N ALA A 492 0.99 -9.85 -8.36
CA ALA A 492 0.36 -9.21 -7.21
C ALA A 492 0.60 -7.69 -7.15
N ALA A 493 1.85 -7.24 -7.36
CA ALA A 493 2.18 -5.81 -7.38
C ALA A 493 1.53 -5.08 -8.56
N ALA A 494 1.53 -5.70 -9.75
CA ALA A 494 0.89 -5.14 -10.94
C ALA A 494 -0.63 -5.01 -10.76
N ILE A 495 -1.30 -6.03 -10.21
CA ILE A 495 -2.74 -6.00 -9.91
C ILE A 495 -3.07 -4.84 -8.96
N MET A 496 -2.28 -4.66 -7.91
CA MET A 496 -2.45 -3.55 -6.98
C MET A 496 -2.24 -2.19 -7.67
N ALA A 497 -1.20 -2.04 -8.49
CA ALA A 497 -0.94 -0.81 -9.20
C ALA A 497 -2.04 -0.46 -10.21
N ILE A 498 -2.52 -1.44 -10.98
CA ILE A 498 -3.65 -1.26 -11.92
C ILE A 498 -4.88 -0.79 -11.16
N ARG A 499 -5.21 -1.43 -10.05
CA ARG A 499 -6.38 -1.04 -9.27
C ARG A 499 -6.28 0.39 -8.74
N VAL A 500 -5.11 0.79 -8.25
CA VAL A 500 -4.85 2.17 -7.84
C VAL A 500 -5.13 3.16 -8.99
N LEU A 501 -4.73 2.84 -10.21
CA LEU A 501 -5.02 3.67 -11.39
C LEU A 501 -6.52 3.74 -11.70
N LEU A 502 -7.24 2.62 -11.61
CA LEU A 502 -8.69 2.57 -11.79
C LEU A 502 -9.43 3.41 -10.73
N ASP A 503 -8.95 3.42 -9.48
CA ASP A 503 -9.51 4.27 -8.42
C ASP A 503 -9.28 5.77 -8.65
N HIS A 504 -8.29 6.11 -9.50
CA HIS A 504 -8.07 7.47 -10.00
C HIS A 504 -8.81 7.76 -11.31
N GLU A 505 -9.86 6.96 -11.59
CA GLU A 505 -10.75 7.11 -12.76
C GLU A 505 -10.06 6.90 -14.12
N VAL A 506 -8.88 6.24 -14.17
CA VAL A 506 -8.24 5.85 -15.42
C VAL A 506 -9.03 4.71 -16.06
N PRO A 507 -9.46 4.80 -17.32
CA PRO A 507 -10.12 3.67 -17.99
C PRO A 507 -9.20 2.46 -18.14
N GLU A 508 -9.75 1.25 -17.96
CA GLU A 508 -8.96 0.01 -17.99
C GLU A 508 -8.25 -0.22 -19.34
N ASP A 509 -8.89 0.12 -20.45
CA ASP A 509 -8.37 0.04 -21.81
C ASP A 509 -7.31 1.12 -22.15
N HIS A 510 -7.14 2.11 -21.27
CA HIS A 510 -6.06 3.08 -21.36
C HIS A 510 -4.78 2.62 -20.66
N ILE A 511 -4.78 1.48 -19.99
CA ILE A 511 -3.61 0.97 -19.26
C ILE A 511 -2.89 -0.09 -20.10
N SER A 512 -1.59 0.11 -20.30
CA SER A 512 -0.67 -0.85 -20.91
C SER A 512 0.43 -1.20 -19.90
N LEU A 513 0.46 -2.45 -19.44
CA LEU A 513 1.51 -2.95 -18.55
C LEU A 513 2.71 -3.39 -19.39
N CYS A 514 3.85 -2.73 -19.20
CA CYS A 514 5.10 -2.98 -19.90
C CYS A 514 6.10 -3.68 -18.99
N SER A 515 6.59 -4.85 -19.39
CA SER A 515 7.56 -5.63 -18.62
C SER A 515 8.57 -6.32 -19.53
N LEU A 516 9.79 -6.56 -19.03
CA LEU A 516 10.81 -7.33 -19.76
C LEU A 516 10.52 -8.83 -19.69
N LEU A 517 10.10 -9.30 -18.54
CA LEU A 517 9.89 -10.72 -18.28
C LEU A 517 8.69 -10.93 -17.36
N MET A 518 7.85 -11.86 -17.75
CA MET A 518 6.69 -12.25 -16.96
C MET A 518 6.64 -13.79 -16.81
N THR A 519 5.87 -14.26 -15.82
CA THR A 519 5.49 -15.68 -15.77
C THR A 519 4.13 -15.91 -16.45
N GLU A 520 3.86 -17.13 -16.92
CA GLU A 520 2.54 -17.51 -17.42
C GLU A 520 1.46 -17.22 -16.39
N GLN A 521 1.72 -17.55 -15.16
CA GLN A 521 0.86 -17.32 -14.01
C GLN A 521 0.57 -15.83 -13.78
N GLY A 522 1.62 -14.98 -13.79
CA GLY A 522 1.46 -13.53 -13.65
C GLY A 522 0.62 -12.93 -14.77
N VAL A 523 0.85 -13.36 -16.01
CA VAL A 523 0.06 -12.94 -17.17
C VAL A 523 -1.41 -13.33 -17.02
N HIS A 524 -1.69 -14.58 -16.64
CA HIS A 524 -3.06 -15.07 -16.47
C HIS A 524 -3.78 -14.39 -15.32
N ASN A 525 -3.11 -14.16 -14.18
CA ASN A 525 -3.67 -13.47 -13.02
C ASN A 525 -4.13 -12.05 -13.39
N ILE A 526 -3.27 -11.29 -14.08
CA ILE A 526 -3.59 -9.93 -14.50
C ILE A 526 -4.69 -9.90 -15.55
N ALA A 527 -4.59 -10.75 -16.58
CA ALA A 527 -5.59 -10.80 -17.64
C ALA A 527 -6.97 -11.27 -17.15
N TYR A 528 -7.01 -12.11 -16.10
CA TYR A 528 -8.25 -12.52 -15.47
C TYR A 528 -8.87 -11.36 -14.66
N ALA A 529 -8.06 -10.66 -13.86
CA ALA A 529 -8.53 -9.54 -13.05
C ALA A 529 -8.94 -8.34 -13.92
N PHE A 530 -8.16 -8.05 -14.97
CA PHE A 530 -8.32 -6.86 -15.81
C PHE A 530 -8.23 -7.25 -17.31
N PRO A 531 -9.30 -7.75 -17.90
CA PRO A 531 -9.29 -8.30 -19.26
C PRO A 531 -9.04 -7.26 -20.35
N LYS A 532 -9.20 -5.96 -20.09
CA LYS A 532 -8.97 -4.86 -21.06
C LYS A 532 -7.58 -4.25 -20.96
N VAL A 533 -6.84 -4.51 -19.88
CA VAL A 533 -5.46 -4.05 -19.75
C VAL A 533 -4.59 -4.75 -20.79
N ARG A 534 -3.80 -3.99 -21.56
CA ARG A 534 -2.83 -4.55 -22.49
C ARG A 534 -1.57 -4.95 -21.72
N ILE A 535 -1.12 -6.18 -21.94
CA ILE A 535 0.08 -6.73 -21.30
C ILE A 535 1.15 -6.85 -22.37
N VAL A 536 2.25 -6.11 -22.25
CA VAL A 536 3.34 -6.08 -23.24
C VAL A 536 4.62 -6.60 -22.61
N THR A 537 5.20 -7.66 -23.18
CA THR A 537 6.43 -8.26 -22.63
C THR A 537 7.29 -8.89 -23.73
N THR A 538 8.56 -9.10 -23.44
CA THR A 538 9.51 -9.73 -24.38
C THR A 538 9.60 -11.24 -24.24
N ALA A 539 9.33 -11.77 -23.05
CA ALA A 539 9.33 -13.20 -22.79
C ALA A 539 8.36 -13.57 -21.65
N VAL A 540 7.88 -14.79 -21.69
CA VAL A 540 7.06 -15.39 -20.64
C VAL A 540 7.70 -16.69 -20.21
N ASP A 541 8.05 -16.81 -18.93
CA ASP A 541 8.66 -17.98 -18.31
C ASP A 541 7.59 -18.84 -17.60
N PRO A 542 7.82 -20.15 -17.44
CA PRO A 542 6.77 -21.08 -17.03
C PRO A 542 6.32 -20.92 -15.59
N CYS A 543 7.20 -20.62 -14.62
CA CYS A 543 6.84 -20.68 -13.21
C CYS A 543 7.63 -19.72 -12.30
N VAL A 544 7.25 -19.72 -11.03
CA VAL A 544 7.99 -19.09 -9.93
C VAL A 544 8.48 -20.16 -8.95
N ASN A 545 9.62 -19.90 -8.27
CA ASN A 545 10.10 -20.75 -7.19
C ASN A 545 9.40 -20.41 -5.86
N GLU A 546 9.73 -21.14 -4.79
CA GLU A 546 9.20 -20.93 -3.43
C GLU A 546 9.43 -19.51 -2.88
N LYS A 547 10.49 -18.83 -3.33
CA LYS A 547 10.80 -17.44 -2.98
C LYS A 547 10.15 -16.41 -3.91
N PHE A 548 9.24 -16.84 -4.78
CA PHE A 548 8.54 -16.02 -5.79
C PHE A 548 9.45 -15.39 -6.86
N TYR A 549 10.64 -15.94 -7.12
CA TYR A 549 11.45 -15.57 -8.26
C TYR A 549 11.03 -16.34 -9.50
N ILE A 550 11.11 -15.68 -10.64
CA ILE A 550 10.82 -16.25 -11.96
C ILE A 550 11.87 -17.32 -12.31
N VAL A 551 11.45 -18.46 -12.83
CA VAL A 551 12.31 -19.57 -13.24
C VAL A 551 12.05 -19.88 -14.73
N PRO A 552 13.10 -19.93 -15.56
CA PRO A 552 14.53 -19.73 -15.31
C PRO A 552 14.91 -18.29 -14.95
N GLY A 553 14.11 -17.28 -15.34
CA GLY A 553 14.21 -15.89 -14.90
C GLY A 553 15.49 -15.14 -15.28
N ILE A 554 15.71 -14.04 -14.55
CA ILE A 554 16.88 -13.15 -14.68
C ILE A 554 17.44 -12.77 -13.30
N GLY A 555 17.07 -13.48 -12.23
CA GLY A 555 17.38 -13.13 -10.85
C GLY A 555 16.62 -11.90 -10.35
N ASN A 556 17.12 -11.26 -9.30
CA ASN A 556 16.57 -9.99 -8.83
C ASN A 556 17.03 -8.86 -9.76
N PHE A 557 16.15 -8.41 -10.63
CA PHE A 557 16.47 -7.37 -11.61
C PHE A 557 16.96 -6.07 -10.95
N GLY A 558 16.29 -5.66 -9.87
CA GLY A 558 16.64 -4.42 -9.15
C GLY A 558 18.05 -4.49 -8.56
N ASP A 559 18.40 -5.58 -7.91
CA ASP A 559 19.72 -5.75 -7.28
C ASP A 559 20.84 -5.83 -8.34
N ARG A 560 20.60 -6.57 -9.43
CA ARG A 560 21.55 -6.62 -10.56
C ARG A 560 21.74 -5.27 -11.24
N TYR A 561 20.66 -4.50 -11.41
CA TYR A 561 20.70 -3.20 -12.10
C TYR A 561 21.33 -2.11 -11.22
N PHE A 562 20.91 -2.00 -9.96
CA PHE A 562 21.39 -0.96 -9.02
C PHE A 562 22.69 -1.37 -8.31
N GLY A 563 23.11 -2.63 -8.36
CA GLY A 563 24.30 -3.15 -7.68
C GLY A 563 24.11 -3.20 -6.16
N THR A 564 22.89 -3.48 -5.70
CA THR A 564 22.59 -3.67 -4.28
C THR A 564 22.72 -5.15 -3.94
N GLU A 565 23.45 -5.47 -2.87
CA GLU A 565 23.53 -6.84 -2.37
C GLU A 565 22.13 -7.30 -1.92
N PRO A 566 21.76 -8.57 -2.15
CA PRO A 566 20.55 -9.11 -1.55
C PRO A 566 20.67 -8.94 -0.04
N SER A 567 19.67 -8.36 0.59
CA SER A 567 19.60 -8.39 2.06
C SER A 567 19.64 -9.86 2.48
N ASP A 568 20.68 -10.25 3.19
CA ASP A 568 20.79 -11.57 3.81
C ASP A 568 19.52 -11.83 4.63
N GLN A 569 18.65 -12.68 4.09
CA GLN A 569 17.43 -13.16 4.73
C GLN A 569 17.58 -14.65 5.03
#